data_dae69a0cabdf6bacdd64cf00e4604aad
#
_entry.id   dae69a0cabdf6bacdd64cf00e4604aad
#
_cell.length_a   1.000
_cell.length_b   1.000
_cell.length_c   1.000
_cell.angle_alpha   90.00
_cell.angle_beta   90.00
_cell.angle_gamma   90.00
#
_symmetry.space_group_name_H-M   'P 1'
#
loop_
_entity.id
_entity.type
_entity.pdbx_description
1 polymer ?
#
loop_
_entity_poly.entity_id
_entity_poly.type
_entity_poly.pdbx_seq_one_letter_code
_entity_poly.pdbx_strand_id
1 'polypeptide(L)'
;MGLSFDFKWNMGWMNDTLRYIGLDPVHRKYHHHLITFSMACHYSEKFILPISHDEAVHGKKSLINKMWGDLWNKYAGLRLYMTYMIGHPGKKLLFMGTEFGQFVEWREYEQLQWQVIDQYPAHKETIEFFKSLNYFYKSEPALWECDYDTSGFNWIDANNSSQSILSFIRNSKDGKETLIFVCNFTPIVYDNYHIGVPKAGSYTEVFNSDNIAFGGSGQTIPEEIFTTSESSHGYPQKMTIKIPPMGVVILKLVNIKDIF
;
A
#
# COMPACT_ATOMS: atom_id res chain seq x y z
N MET A 1 33.03 9.92 3.90
CA MET A 1 32.21 10.48 5.00
C MET A 1 31.03 11.21 4.37
N GLY A 2 29.78 10.85 4.74
CA GLY A 2 28.60 11.56 4.26
C GLY A 2 28.41 12.87 5.02
N LEU A 3 27.41 13.66 4.59
CA LEU A 3 27.09 14.97 5.18
C LEU A 3 26.42 14.87 6.58
N SER A 4 26.42 13.70 7.22
CA SER A 4 25.89 13.43 8.57
C SER A 4 24.40 13.76 8.73
N PHE A 5 23.58 13.55 7.70
CA PHE A 5 22.12 13.57 7.84
C PHE A 5 21.60 12.25 8.40
N ASP A 6 20.58 12.31 9.25
CA ASP A 6 19.95 11.11 9.83
C ASP A 6 19.10 10.32 8.84
N PHE A 7 18.51 11.01 7.87
CA PHE A 7 17.58 10.41 6.89
C PHE A 7 17.92 10.83 5.46
N LYS A 8 17.53 9.94 4.54
CA LYS A 8 17.72 10.14 3.10
C LYS A 8 16.40 9.90 2.35
N TRP A 9 16.08 10.76 1.41
CA TRP A 9 14.93 10.52 0.52
C TRP A 9 15.23 9.36 -0.43
N ASN A 10 14.32 8.38 -0.49
CA ASN A 10 14.42 7.27 -1.43
C ASN A 10 13.84 7.67 -2.79
N MET A 11 14.62 8.44 -3.56
CA MET A 11 14.22 8.90 -4.89
C MET A 11 14.07 7.73 -5.88
N GLY A 12 14.83 6.63 -5.70
CA GLY A 12 14.69 5.41 -6.50
C GLY A 12 13.31 4.79 -6.32
N TRP A 13 12.90 4.56 -5.06
CA TRP A 13 11.56 4.05 -4.76
C TRP A 13 10.46 4.95 -5.37
N MET A 14 10.59 6.26 -5.19
CA MET A 14 9.61 7.23 -5.69
C MET A 14 9.47 7.16 -7.22
N ASN A 15 10.59 7.23 -7.96
CA ASN A 15 10.57 7.20 -9.42
C ASN A 15 10.03 5.86 -9.96
N ASP A 16 10.49 4.74 -9.40
CA ASP A 16 10.10 3.40 -9.84
C ASP A 16 8.61 3.13 -9.60
N THR A 17 8.12 3.45 -8.39
CA THR A 17 6.74 3.18 -8.03
C THR A 17 5.75 4.10 -8.73
N LEU A 18 6.09 5.39 -8.94
CA LEU A 18 5.28 6.31 -9.73
C LEU A 18 5.21 5.90 -11.20
N ARG A 19 6.34 5.45 -11.76
CA ARG A 19 6.36 4.89 -13.10
C ARG A 19 5.45 3.66 -13.20
N TYR A 20 5.55 2.73 -12.24
CA TYR A 20 4.75 1.50 -12.22
C TYR A 20 3.25 1.78 -12.14
N ILE A 21 2.81 2.63 -11.21
CA ILE A 21 1.38 2.89 -11.01
C ILE A 21 0.75 3.63 -12.20
N GLY A 22 1.54 4.40 -12.93
CA GLY A 22 1.12 5.10 -14.14
C GLY A 22 0.98 4.21 -15.37
N LEU A 23 1.53 2.98 -15.35
CA LEU A 23 1.40 2.04 -16.46
C LEU A 23 -0.03 1.51 -16.56
N ASP A 24 -0.46 1.22 -17.79
CA ASP A 24 -1.62 0.38 -18.04
C ASP A 24 -1.40 -0.99 -17.35
N PRO A 25 -2.38 -1.52 -16.59
CA PRO A 25 -2.27 -2.80 -15.90
C PRO A 25 -1.81 -3.96 -16.78
N VAL A 26 -2.16 -3.95 -18.06
CA VAL A 26 -1.71 -4.96 -19.05
C VAL A 26 -0.18 -5.04 -19.16
N HIS A 27 0.51 -3.94 -18.94
CA HIS A 27 1.97 -3.84 -19.03
C HIS A 27 2.68 -4.03 -17.71
N ARG A 28 2.00 -3.94 -16.56
CA ARG A 28 2.60 -4.01 -15.22
C ARG A 28 3.38 -5.30 -14.98
N LYS A 29 2.92 -6.42 -15.53
CA LYS A 29 3.60 -7.72 -15.43
C LYS A 29 5.05 -7.71 -15.93
N TYR A 30 5.38 -6.86 -16.88
CA TYR A 30 6.74 -6.73 -17.43
C TYR A 30 7.65 -5.80 -16.60
N HIS A 31 7.07 -5.07 -15.66
CA HIS A 31 7.74 -4.05 -14.87
C HIS A 31 7.61 -4.27 -13.36
N HIS A 32 7.27 -5.49 -12.93
CA HIS A 32 7.00 -5.83 -11.53
C HIS A 32 8.19 -5.51 -10.60
N HIS A 33 9.42 -5.57 -11.11
CA HIS A 33 10.62 -5.19 -10.37
C HIS A 33 10.60 -3.74 -9.85
N LEU A 34 9.85 -2.82 -10.47
CA LEU A 34 9.76 -1.44 -10.04
C LEU A 34 9.11 -1.26 -8.66
N ILE A 35 8.33 -2.23 -8.20
CA ILE A 35 7.69 -2.21 -6.87
C ILE A 35 8.39 -3.12 -5.86
N THR A 36 9.42 -3.86 -6.26
CA THR A 36 10.12 -4.79 -5.37
C THR A 36 11.60 -4.45 -5.18
N PHE A 37 12.25 -3.85 -6.19
CA PHE A 37 13.70 -3.63 -6.21
C PHE A 37 14.20 -2.74 -5.06
N SER A 38 13.42 -1.77 -4.60
CA SER A 38 13.80 -0.86 -3.52
C SER A 38 14.18 -1.58 -2.23
N MET A 39 13.59 -2.77 -1.98
CA MET A 39 13.91 -3.57 -0.80
C MET A 39 15.34 -4.17 -0.84
N ALA A 40 15.95 -4.32 -2.01
CA ALA A 40 17.31 -4.83 -2.14
C ALA A 40 18.37 -3.93 -1.46
N CYS A 41 18.10 -2.63 -1.36
CA CYS A 41 19.00 -1.66 -0.74
C CYS A 41 18.36 -0.91 0.46
N HIS A 42 17.14 -1.28 0.86
CA HIS A 42 16.37 -0.52 1.85
C HIS A 42 17.11 -0.32 3.18
N TYR A 43 17.82 -1.33 3.65
CA TYR A 43 18.50 -1.30 4.94
C TYR A 43 19.92 -0.69 4.89
N SER A 44 20.36 -0.18 3.74
CA SER A 44 21.64 0.52 3.61
C SER A 44 21.64 1.92 4.21
N GLU A 45 20.46 2.54 4.34
CA GLU A 45 20.26 3.90 4.82
C GLU A 45 18.92 4.01 5.57
N LYS A 46 18.73 5.07 6.35
CA LYS A 46 17.41 5.38 6.92
C LYS A 46 16.59 6.18 5.92
N PHE A 47 15.76 5.49 5.15
CA PHE A 47 15.00 6.12 4.09
C PHE A 47 13.69 6.76 4.55
N ILE A 48 13.38 7.90 3.93
CA ILE A 48 12.03 8.49 3.83
C ILE A 48 11.53 8.19 2.41
N LEU A 49 10.27 7.76 2.30
CA LEU A 49 9.58 7.57 1.02
C LEU A 49 8.94 8.91 0.63
N PRO A 50 9.51 9.66 -0.35
CA PRO A 50 9.07 11.01 -0.63
C PRO A 50 8.03 11.05 -1.76
N ILE A 51 6.85 11.60 -1.50
CA ILE A 51 5.97 12.17 -2.51
C ILE A 51 5.95 13.66 -2.24
N SER A 52 6.96 14.35 -2.73
CA SER A 52 7.22 15.75 -2.43
C SER A 52 6.61 16.71 -3.45
N HIS A 53 6.83 18.02 -3.25
CA HIS A 53 6.46 19.05 -4.20
C HIS A 53 7.09 18.84 -5.59
N ASP A 54 8.31 18.29 -5.64
CA ASP A 54 9.02 18.02 -6.90
C ASP A 54 8.22 17.15 -7.87
N GLU A 55 7.33 16.31 -7.34
CA GLU A 55 6.48 15.44 -8.14
C GLU A 55 5.09 16.01 -8.45
N ALA A 56 4.78 17.20 -7.95
CA ALA A 56 3.47 17.86 -8.13
C ALA A 56 3.55 19.23 -8.83
N VAL A 57 4.74 19.70 -9.19
CA VAL A 57 4.97 20.99 -9.87
C VAL A 57 4.58 20.96 -11.35
N HIS A 58 4.53 22.13 -11.96
CA HIS A 58 4.17 22.34 -13.36
C HIS A 58 4.87 21.37 -14.32
N GLY A 59 4.09 20.74 -15.18
CA GLY A 59 4.54 19.75 -16.18
C GLY A 59 4.74 18.33 -15.65
N LYS A 60 4.62 18.10 -14.34
CA LYS A 60 4.82 16.75 -13.74
C LYS A 60 3.52 16.04 -13.35
N LYS A 61 2.37 16.69 -13.47
CA LYS A 61 1.03 16.24 -13.04
C LYS A 61 0.92 16.14 -11.52
N SER A 62 -0.28 16.39 -10.98
CA SER A 62 -0.60 16.05 -9.59
C SER A 62 -0.58 14.54 -9.38
N LEU A 63 -0.45 14.08 -8.12
CA LEU A 63 -0.33 12.65 -7.84
C LEU A 63 -1.49 11.83 -8.41
N ILE A 64 -2.74 12.29 -8.23
CA ILE A 64 -3.92 11.58 -8.78
C ILE A 64 -3.88 11.51 -10.32
N ASN A 65 -3.33 12.51 -10.99
CA ASN A 65 -3.20 12.50 -12.45
C ASN A 65 -2.08 11.60 -12.98
N LYS A 66 -1.20 11.11 -12.11
CA LYS A 66 -0.22 10.07 -12.46
C LYS A 66 -0.84 8.68 -12.46
N MET A 67 -1.99 8.50 -11.80
CA MET A 67 -2.70 7.22 -11.76
C MET A 67 -3.29 6.89 -13.12
N TRP A 68 -3.31 5.59 -13.44
CA TRP A 68 -3.86 5.08 -14.70
C TRP A 68 -5.39 5.10 -14.72
N GLY A 69 -5.95 5.23 -15.94
CA GLY A 69 -7.34 4.95 -16.26
C GLY A 69 -8.28 6.14 -16.15
N ASP A 70 -9.56 5.83 -16.07
CA ASP A 70 -10.66 6.79 -15.88
C ASP A 70 -10.66 7.36 -14.45
N LEU A 71 -11.66 8.17 -14.16
CA LEU A 71 -11.75 8.87 -12.87
C LEU A 71 -11.81 7.89 -11.69
N TRP A 72 -12.61 6.82 -11.78
CA TRP A 72 -12.70 5.83 -10.73
C TRP A 72 -11.37 5.09 -10.52
N ASN A 73 -10.74 4.65 -11.61
CA ASN A 73 -9.44 3.98 -11.57
C ASN A 73 -8.33 4.87 -11.01
N LYS A 74 -8.38 6.18 -11.27
CA LYS A 74 -7.43 7.13 -10.68
C LYS A 74 -7.56 7.18 -9.15
N TYR A 75 -8.78 7.28 -8.61
CA TYR A 75 -8.98 7.25 -7.17
C TYR A 75 -8.63 5.89 -6.56
N ALA A 76 -9.00 4.78 -7.22
CA ALA A 76 -8.60 3.44 -6.79
C ALA A 76 -7.07 3.28 -6.79
N GLY A 77 -6.40 3.75 -7.84
CA GLY A 77 -4.94 3.78 -7.93
C GLY A 77 -4.28 4.61 -6.84
N LEU A 78 -4.85 5.76 -6.49
CA LEU A 78 -4.36 6.59 -5.38
C LEU A 78 -4.49 5.86 -4.04
N ARG A 79 -5.64 5.26 -3.75
CA ARG A 79 -5.85 4.47 -2.52
C ARG A 79 -4.91 3.27 -2.45
N LEU A 80 -4.78 2.51 -3.53
CA LEU A 80 -3.84 1.40 -3.65
C LEU A 80 -2.40 1.84 -3.37
N TYR A 81 -1.95 2.90 -4.05
CA TYR A 81 -0.58 3.40 -3.96
C TYR A 81 -0.24 3.90 -2.54
N MET A 82 -1.15 4.64 -1.91
CA MET A 82 -0.95 5.14 -0.55
C MET A 82 -0.96 4.00 0.48
N THR A 83 -1.84 3.01 0.33
CA THR A 83 -1.87 1.85 1.23
C THR A 83 -0.61 0.99 1.06
N TYR A 84 -0.14 0.79 -0.17
CA TYR A 84 1.16 0.16 -0.44
C TYR A 84 2.31 0.95 0.21
N MET A 85 2.31 2.28 0.08
CA MET A 85 3.34 3.15 0.64
C MET A 85 3.43 3.03 2.17
N ILE A 86 2.30 2.98 2.89
CA ILE A 86 2.35 2.81 4.35
C ILE A 86 2.86 1.44 4.76
N GLY A 87 2.59 0.41 3.98
CA GLY A 87 3.09 -0.95 4.20
C GLY A 87 4.59 -1.09 3.92
N HIS A 88 5.14 -0.35 2.97
CA HIS A 88 6.57 -0.38 2.68
C HIS A 88 7.38 0.22 3.84
N PRO A 89 8.49 -0.39 4.29
CA PRO A 89 9.34 0.18 5.34
C PRO A 89 9.88 1.57 4.97
N GLY A 90 10.15 2.40 5.98
CA GLY A 90 10.63 3.78 5.83
C GLY A 90 9.60 4.83 6.21
N LYS A 91 10.02 6.03 6.57
CA LYS A 91 9.11 7.13 6.93
C LYS A 91 8.41 7.70 5.69
N LYS A 92 7.24 8.28 5.89
CA LYS A 92 6.36 8.75 4.81
C LYS A 92 6.41 10.27 4.72
N LEU A 93 6.53 10.78 3.50
CA LEU A 93 6.44 12.20 3.21
C LEU A 93 5.42 12.41 2.09
N LEU A 94 4.39 13.19 2.36
CA LEU A 94 3.35 13.55 1.41
C LEU A 94 3.31 15.06 1.25
N PHE A 95 3.12 15.52 0.02
CA PHE A 95 2.91 16.92 -0.26
C PHE A 95 1.43 17.29 -0.14
N MET A 96 1.17 18.51 0.34
CA MET A 96 -0.18 19.03 0.53
C MET A 96 -1.04 18.97 -0.74
N GLY A 97 -2.34 18.70 -0.59
CA GLY A 97 -3.29 18.51 -1.68
C GLY A 97 -3.43 17.02 -2.10
N THR A 98 -2.47 16.17 -1.74
CA THR A 98 -2.57 14.71 -1.98
C THR A 98 -3.72 14.11 -1.19
N GLU A 99 -3.95 14.58 0.02
CA GLU A 99 -4.93 14.07 0.99
C GLU A 99 -6.40 14.24 0.54
N PHE A 100 -6.66 15.08 -0.43
CA PHE A 100 -7.99 15.18 -1.04
C PHE A 100 -7.97 14.93 -2.57
N GLY A 101 -6.83 14.47 -3.10
CA GLY A 101 -6.72 14.12 -4.52
C GLY A 101 -6.81 15.34 -5.45
N GLN A 102 -6.11 16.43 -5.13
CA GLN A 102 -6.11 17.63 -5.97
C GLN A 102 -5.67 17.30 -7.40
N PHE A 103 -6.46 17.73 -8.41
CA PHE A 103 -6.14 17.49 -9.82
C PHE A 103 -5.18 18.50 -10.41
N VAL A 104 -5.23 19.75 -9.93
CA VAL A 104 -4.34 20.80 -10.41
C VAL A 104 -2.94 20.59 -9.83
N GLU A 105 -1.93 20.76 -10.68
CA GLU A 105 -0.53 20.80 -10.25
C GLU A 105 -0.32 21.92 -9.23
N TRP A 106 0.61 21.72 -8.31
CA TRP A 106 0.92 22.75 -7.31
C TRP A 106 1.46 24.02 -7.95
N ARG A 107 0.91 25.15 -7.48
CA ARG A 107 1.30 26.50 -7.88
C ARG A 107 1.55 27.32 -6.61
N GLU A 108 2.75 27.83 -6.45
CA GLU A 108 3.20 28.56 -5.27
C GLU A 108 2.43 29.87 -5.03
N TYR A 109 1.84 30.41 -6.08
CA TYR A 109 1.08 31.68 -6.06
C TYR A 109 -0.43 31.51 -5.90
N GLU A 110 -0.94 30.27 -5.79
CA GLU A 110 -2.35 29.95 -5.62
C GLU A 110 -2.56 29.09 -4.36
N GLN A 111 -3.72 29.25 -3.74
CA GLN A 111 -4.13 28.33 -2.67
C GLN A 111 -4.53 26.96 -3.25
N LEU A 112 -4.52 25.93 -2.41
CA LEU A 112 -5.06 24.62 -2.77
C LEU A 112 -6.56 24.73 -3.09
N GLN A 113 -7.07 23.83 -3.94
CA GLN A 113 -8.44 23.85 -4.42
C GLN A 113 -9.43 23.29 -3.39
N TRP A 114 -9.48 23.85 -2.18
CA TRP A 114 -10.33 23.38 -1.07
C TRP A 114 -11.81 23.25 -1.44
N GLN A 115 -12.30 24.08 -2.36
CA GLN A 115 -13.70 24.07 -2.81
C GLN A 115 -14.14 22.76 -3.47
N VAL A 116 -13.21 21.97 -4.05
CA VAL A 116 -13.56 20.71 -4.71
C VAL A 116 -14.06 19.64 -3.72
N ILE A 117 -13.69 19.77 -2.46
CA ILE A 117 -14.10 18.85 -1.38
C ILE A 117 -15.61 18.87 -1.20
N ASP A 118 -16.21 20.04 -1.27
CA ASP A 118 -17.67 20.20 -1.12
C ASP A 118 -18.43 19.98 -2.44
N GLN A 119 -17.75 20.16 -3.57
CA GLN A 119 -18.36 20.05 -4.90
C GLN A 119 -18.46 18.62 -5.42
N TYR A 120 -17.50 17.77 -5.06
CA TYR A 120 -17.40 16.42 -5.62
C TYR A 120 -17.19 15.37 -4.52
N PRO A 121 -18.08 14.36 -4.41
CA PRO A 121 -18.01 13.33 -3.37
C PRO A 121 -16.64 12.61 -3.30
N ALA A 122 -16.03 12.34 -4.44
CA ALA A 122 -14.76 11.60 -4.51
C ALA A 122 -13.61 12.27 -3.74
N HIS A 123 -13.56 13.60 -3.67
CA HIS A 123 -12.54 14.31 -2.87
C HIS A 123 -12.79 14.14 -1.37
N LYS A 124 -14.08 14.16 -0.94
CA LYS A 124 -14.48 13.94 0.44
C LYS A 124 -14.19 12.49 0.88
N GLU A 125 -14.51 11.53 0.03
CA GLU A 125 -14.20 10.11 0.23
C GLU A 125 -12.68 9.89 0.32
N THR A 126 -11.89 10.63 -0.46
CA THR A 126 -10.42 10.60 -0.39
C THR A 126 -9.92 11.13 0.95
N ILE A 127 -10.49 12.21 1.49
CA ILE A 127 -10.14 12.70 2.84
C ILE A 127 -10.44 11.63 3.90
N GLU A 128 -11.60 10.99 3.85
CA GLU A 128 -11.95 9.93 4.81
C GLU A 128 -11.01 8.73 4.67
N PHE A 129 -10.59 8.40 3.46
CA PHE A 129 -9.56 7.40 3.24
C PHE A 129 -8.23 7.78 3.91
N PHE A 130 -7.70 8.97 3.65
CA PHE A 130 -6.42 9.41 4.25
C PHE A 130 -6.50 9.53 5.77
N LYS A 131 -7.61 10.00 6.30
CA LYS A 131 -7.87 10.05 7.74
C LYS A 131 -7.80 8.65 8.35
N SER A 132 -8.55 7.69 7.77
CA SER A 132 -8.58 6.29 8.22
C SER A 132 -7.21 5.63 8.10
N LEU A 133 -6.52 5.86 6.97
CA LEU A 133 -5.18 5.33 6.72
C LEU A 133 -4.14 5.85 7.74
N ASN A 134 -4.20 7.14 8.06
CA ASN A 134 -3.30 7.74 9.05
C ASN A 134 -3.59 7.25 10.48
N TYR A 135 -4.85 7.05 10.85
CA TYR A 135 -5.21 6.43 12.12
C TYR A 135 -4.69 5.01 12.20
N PHE A 136 -4.91 4.21 11.16
CA PHE A 136 -4.42 2.85 11.06
C PHE A 136 -2.88 2.80 11.16
N TYR A 137 -2.17 3.64 10.41
CA TYR A 137 -0.70 3.72 10.48
C TYR A 137 -0.21 4.00 11.90
N LYS A 138 -0.84 4.93 12.61
CA LYS A 138 -0.45 5.30 13.99
C LYS A 138 -0.78 4.22 15.01
N SER A 139 -1.89 3.49 14.82
CA SER A 139 -2.35 2.47 15.76
C SER A 139 -1.61 1.14 15.66
N GLU A 140 -0.92 0.89 14.53
CA GLU A 140 -0.26 -0.39 14.25
C GLU A 140 1.27 -0.26 14.35
N PRO A 141 1.90 -0.62 15.49
CA PRO A 141 3.35 -0.55 15.70
C PRO A 141 4.16 -1.29 14.62
N ALA A 142 3.63 -2.38 14.08
CA ALA A 142 4.23 -3.12 12.99
C ALA A 142 4.55 -2.26 11.76
N LEU A 143 3.90 -1.11 11.57
CA LEU A 143 4.10 -0.23 10.41
C LEU A 143 5.25 0.77 10.55
N TRP A 144 5.75 1.00 11.79
CA TRP A 144 6.71 2.08 12.01
C TRP A 144 7.84 1.78 13.02
N GLU A 145 7.71 0.74 13.87
CA GLU A 145 8.76 0.42 14.85
C GLU A 145 10.04 -0.11 14.21
N CYS A 146 9.90 -0.99 13.21
CA CYS A 146 11.00 -1.69 12.57
C CYS A 146 11.21 -1.27 11.11
N ASP A 147 11.07 0.03 10.81
CA ASP A 147 11.27 0.53 9.44
C ASP A 147 12.70 0.35 8.93
N TYR A 148 13.68 0.27 9.83
CA TYR A 148 15.11 0.19 9.50
C TYR A 148 15.77 -1.08 10.03
N ASP A 149 14.95 -2.07 10.42
CA ASP A 149 15.39 -3.37 10.90
C ASP A 149 14.80 -4.47 10.01
N THR A 150 15.64 -5.44 9.64
CA THR A 150 15.24 -6.55 8.75
C THR A 150 14.14 -7.42 9.35
N SER A 151 13.96 -7.44 10.68
CA SER A 151 12.89 -8.17 11.36
C SER A 151 11.50 -7.61 11.06
N GLY A 152 11.40 -6.33 10.67
CA GLY A 152 10.13 -5.64 10.43
C GLY A 152 9.44 -5.98 9.11
N PHE A 153 10.11 -6.69 8.19
CA PHE A 153 9.57 -6.94 6.86
C PHE A 153 9.97 -8.31 6.31
N ASN A 154 9.00 -9.02 5.75
CA ASN A 154 9.26 -10.27 5.01
C ASN A 154 8.36 -10.33 3.77
N TRP A 155 8.94 -10.74 2.64
CA TRP A 155 8.13 -11.08 1.48
C TRP A 155 7.32 -12.36 1.73
N ILE A 156 6.07 -12.38 1.25
CA ILE A 156 5.30 -13.61 1.03
C ILE A 156 5.46 -14.02 -0.42
N ASP A 157 5.09 -13.13 -1.34
CA ASP A 157 5.34 -13.32 -2.77
C ASP A 157 5.70 -11.98 -3.43
N ALA A 158 6.98 -11.86 -3.79
CA ALA A 158 7.51 -10.72 -4.53
C ALA A 158 7.50 -10.95 -6.06
N ASN A 159 7.15 -12.15 -6.52
CA ASN A 159 7.42 -12.59 -7.89
C ASN A 159 6.15 -12.84 -8.72
N ASN A 160 4.96 -12.60 -8.19
CA ASN A 160 3.71 -12.81 -8.92
C ASN A 160 3.45 -11.70 -9.96
N SER A 161 4.40 -11.56 -10.87
CA SER A 161 4.33 -10.58 -11.97
C SER A 161 3.19 -10.87 -12.94
N SER A 162 2.86 -12.13 -13.16
CA SER A 162 1.81 -12.54 -14.11
C SER A 162 0.43 -11.99 -13.76
N GLN A 163 0.13 -11.91 -12.46
CA GLN A 163 -1.10 -11.32 -11.92
C GLN A 163 -0.90 -9.88 -11.43
N SER A 164 0.33 -9.36 -11.42
CA SER A 164 0.68 -8.07 -10.82
C SER A 164 0.17 -7.93 -9.38
N ILE A 165 0.34 -9.01 -8.59
CA ILE A 165 0.02 -9.06 -7.16
C ILE A 165 1.32 -9.09 -6.37
N LEU A 166 1.34 -8.38 -5.26
CA LEU A 166 2.45 -8.31 -4.34
C LEU A 166 1.96 -8.62 -2.93
N SER A 167 2.67 -9.47 -2.19
CA SER A 167 2.31 -9.74 -0.80
C SER A 167 3.53 -9.79 0.12
N PHE A 168 3.35 -9.23 1.31
CA PHE A 168 4.41 -9.12 2.31
C PHE A 168 3.86 -9.01 3.73
N ILE A 169 4.75 -9.16 4.69
CA ILE A 169 4.49 -9.10 6.12
C ILE A 169 5.17 -7.88 6.72
N ARG A 170 4.48 -7.22 7.65
CA ARG A 170 5.05 -6.25 8.58
C ARG A 170 4.93 -6.78 10.00
N ASN A 171 6.00 -6.69 10.77
CA ASN A 171 6.06 -7.15 12.16
C ASN A 171 6.40 -6.00 13.11
N SER A 172 5.80 -6.02 14.30
CA SER A 172 6.24 -5.19 15.43
C SER A 172 7.57 -5.67 16.00
N LYS A 173 8.24 -4.81 16.74
CA LYS A 173 9.55 -5.08 17.34
C LYS A 173 9.54 -6.29 18.29
N ASP A 174 8.46 -6.47 19.03
CA ASP A 174 8.29 -7.59 19.96
C ASP A 174 7.75 -8.87 19.30
N GLY A 175 7.48 -8.84 17.98
CA GLY A 175 6.97 -9.95 17.18
C GLY A 175 5.53 -10.38 17.50
N LYS A 176 4.81 -9.63 18.37
CA LYS A 176 3.43 -9.96 18.74
C LYS A 176 2.44 -9.58 17.66
N GLU A 177 2.68 -8.47 17.00
CA GLU A 177 1.81 -8.00 15.93
C GLU A 177 2.41 -8.31 14.56
N THR A 178 1.58 -8.90 13.73
CA THR A 178 1.91 -9.24 12.34
C THR A 178 0.77 -8.80 11.44
N LEU A 179 1.10 -7.95 10.48
CA LEU A 179 0.18 -7.51 9.44
C LEU A 179 0.58 -8.14 8.11
N ILE A 180 -0.40 -8.65 7.38
CA ILE A 180 -0.23 -9.24 6.05
C ILE A 180 -0.84 -8.32 5.03
N PHE A 181 -0.02 -7.85 4.10
CA PHE A 181 -0.42 -7.00 2.98
C PHE A 181 -0.57 -7.83 1.72
N VAL A 182 -1.69 -7.65 1.02
CA VAL A 182 -1.91 -8.20 -0.31
C VAL A 182 -2.36 -7.08 -1.23
N CYS A 183 -1.49 -6.71 -2.17
CA CYS A 183 -1.67 -5.58 -3.08
C CYS A 183 -1.99 -6.10 -4.49
N ASN A 184 -3.15 -5.76 -5.02
CA ASN A 184 -3.56 -6.08 -6.38
C ASN A 184 -3.48 -4.85 -7.27
N PHE A 185 -2.53 -4.86 -8.19
CA PHE A 185 -2.31 -3.77 -9.15
C PHE A 185 -3.08 -3.95 -10.46
N THR A 186 -4.15 -4.77 -10.48
CA THR A 186 -5.00 -4.98 -11.65
C THR A 186 -6.46 -4.65 -11.36
N PRO A 187 -7.27 -4.29 -12.37
CA PRO A 187 -8.70 -4.05 -12.21
C PRO A 187 -9.54 -5.35 -12.12
N ILE A 188 -8.92 -6.45 -11.70
CA ILE A 188 -9.55 -7.77 -11.59
C ILE A 188 -9.82 -8.08 -10.13
N VAL A 189 -11.03 -8.55 -9.82
CA VAL A 189 -11.35 -9.14 -8.51
C VAL A 189 -10.88 -10.60 -8.51
N TYR A 190 -10.17 -11.00 -7.46
CA TYR A 190 -9.82 -12.41 -7.23
C TYR A 190 -10.62 -12.94 -6.05
N ASP A 191 -11.64 -13.77 -6.32
CA ASP A 191 -12.53 -14.28 -5.28
C ASP A 191 -11.89 -15.38 -4.40
N ASN A 192 -10.92 -16.12 -4.93
CA ASN A 192 -10.28 -17.25 -4.27
C ASN A 192 -8.76 -17.20 -4.44
N TYR A 193 -8.13 -16.16 -3.90
CA TYR A 193 -6.67 -16.04 -3.93
C TYR A 193 -6.04 -16.78 -2.76
N HIS A 194 -5.08 -17.65 -3.05
CA HIS A 194 -4.35 -18.42 -2.03
C HIS A 194 -3.10 -17.67 -1.59
N ILE A 195 -2.91 -17.54 -0.28
CA ILE A 195 -1.73 -16.89 0.30
C ILE A 195 -1.17 -17.73 1.45
N GLY A 196 0.16 -17.86 1.48
CA GLY A 196 0.88 -18.49 2.59
C GLY A 196 1.02 -17.54 3.77
N VAL A 197 0.88 -18.06 4.99
CA VAL A 197 0.99 -17.28 6.23
C VAL A 197 1.80 -18.03 7.29
N PRO A 198 2.51 -17.30 8.19
CA PRO A 198 3.45 -17.91 9.13
C PRO A 198 2.79 -18.68 10.28
N LYS A 199 1.59 -18.25 10.72
CA LYS A 199 0.94 -18.79 11.93
C LYS A 199 -0.41 -19.40 11.59
N ALA A 200 -0.70 -20.54 12.22
CA ALA A 200 -2.02 -21.15 12.19
C ALA A 200 -3.01 -20.33 13.04
N GLY A 201 -4.24 -20.23 12.58
CA GLY A 201 -5.28 -19.51 13.32
C GLY A 201 -6.32 -18.87 12.42
N SER A 202 -7.01 -17.87 12.96
CA SER A 202 -7.94 -17.04 12.21
C SER A 202 -7.37 -15.64 11.98
N TYR A 203 -7.61 -15.10 10.79
CA TYR A 203 -7.21 -13.77 10.37
C TYR A 203 -8.45 -12.95 10.05
N THR A 204 -8.38 -11.65 10.29
CA THR A 204 -9.43 -10.70 9.93
C THR A 204 -8.89 -9.58 9.06
N GLU A 205 -9.73 -9.02 8.21
CA GLU A 205 -9.45 -7.80 7.46
C GLU A 205 -9.47 -6.61 8.42
N VAL A 206 -8.32 -5.96 8.60
CA VAL A 206 -8.19 -4.77 9.48
C VAL A 206 -8.16 -3.47 8.69
N PHE A 207 -7.84 -3.53 7.42
CA PHE A 207 -7.92 -2.40 6.49
C PHE A 207 -8.12 -2.88 5.05
N ASN A 208 -8.98 -2.16 4.32
CA ASN A 208 -9.21 -2.43 2.90
C ASN A 208 -9.34 -1.10 2.15
N SER A 209 -8.45 -0.87 1.19
CA SER A 209 -8.44 0.36 0.41
C SER A 209 -9.62 0.49 -0.56
N ASP A 210 -10.35 -0.61 -0.82
CA ASP A 210 -11.53 -0.66 -1.68
C ASP A 210 -12.86 -0.54 -0.90
N ASN A 211 -12.81 -0.10 0.35
CA ASN A 211 -14.02 0.12 1.16
C ASN A 211 -14.92 1.17 0.50
N ILE A 212 -16.24 0.93 0.56
CA ILE A 212 -17.28 1.85 0.03
C ILE A 212 -17.16 3.24 0.64
N ALA A 213 -16.83 3.34 1.94
CA ALA A 213 -16.64 4.63 2.62
C ALA A 213 -15.55 5.52 2.00
N PHE A 214 -14.67 4.92 1.21
CA PHE A 214 -13.57 5.59 0.50
C PHE A 214 -13.84 5.74 -1.01
N GLY A 215 -15.06 5.45 -1.48
CA GLY A 215 -15.39 5.41 -2.91
C GLY A 215 -14.89 4.15 -3.62
N GLY A 216 -14.63 3.08 -2.89
CA GLY A 216 -14.27 1.77 -3.43
C GLY A 216 -15.47 0.99 -3.93
N SER A 217 -15.23 -0.18 -4.52
CA SER A 217 -16.28 -1.09 -5.02
C SER A 217 -16.89 -1.97 -3.92
N GLY A 218 -16.30 -1.99 -2.72
CA GLY A 218 -16.81 -2.73 -1.57
C GLY A 218 -16.50 -4.22 -1.58
N GLN A 219 -15.44 -4.65 -2.26
CA GLN A 219 -14.99 -6.03 -2.23
C GLN A 219 -14.24 -6.28 -0.91
N THR A 220 -14.98 -6.58 0.14
CA THR A 220 -14.46 -6.80 1.50
C THR A 220 -14.52 -8.26 1.90
N ILE A 221 -13.79 -8.61 2.95
CA ILE A 221 -13.82 -9.91 3.61
C ILE A 221 -14.62 -9.74 4.92
N PRO A 222 -15.88 -10.17 4.96
CA PRO A 222 -16.78 -9.85 6.09
C PRO A 222 -16.56 -10.73 7.33
N GLU A 223 -15.86 -11.84 7.20
CA GLU A 223 -15.72 -12.86 8.24
C GLU A 223 -14.26 -13.18 8.54
N GLU A 224 -14.01 -13.86 9.67
CA GLU A 224 -12.70 -14.42 9.97
C GLU A 224 -12.31 -15.49 8.96
N ILE A 225 -11.06 -15.46 8.52
CA ILE A 225 -10.49 -16.43 7.58
C ILE A 225 -9.65 -17.41 8.37
N PHE A 226 -9.97 -18.70 8.26
CA PHE A 226 -9.21 -19.76 8.90
C PHE A 226 -8.11 -20.29 7.99
N THR A 227 -6.94 -20.58 8.60
CA THR A 227 -5.84 -21.20 7.87
C THR A 227 -6.04 -22.71 7.74
N THR A 228 -5.47 -23.29 6.70
CA THR A 228 -5.31 -24.73 6.51
C THR A 228 -3.84 -25.11 6.67
N SER A 229 -3.56 -26.34 7.16
CA SER A 229 -2.21 -26.87 7.33
C SER A 229 -1.60 -27.32 5.99
N GLU A 230 -1.67 -26.45 5.00
CA GLU A 230 -1.08 -26.62 3.69
C GLU A 230 -0.01 -25.55 3.48
N SER A 231 1.19 -25.96 3.09
CA SER A 231 2.27 -25.00 2.82
C SER A 231 2.02 -24.22 1.53
N SER A 232 2.25 -22.91 1.57
CA SER A 232 2.15 -22.01 0.42
C SER A 232 3.17 -20.88 0.54
N HIS A 233 3.77 -20.45 -0.56
CA HIS A 233 4.76 -19.35 -0.60
C HIS A 233 5.91 -19.50 0.42
N GLY A 234 6.31 -20.73 0.75
CA GLY A 234 7.34 -21.00 1.76
C GLY A 234 6.88 -20.91 3.21
N TYR A 235 5.61 -20.65 3.46
CA TYR A 235 4.99 -20.63 4.80
C TYR A 235 4.22 -21.93 5.09
N PRO A 236 4.10 -22.35 6.38
CA PRO A 236 3.49 -23.64 6.74
C PRO A 236 1.96 -23.66 6.66
N GLN A 237 1.33 -22.49 6.59
CA GLN A 237 -0.11 -22.36 6.56
C GLN A 237 -0.55 -21.66 5.27
N LYS A 238 -1.76 -21.96 4.83
CA LYS A 238 -2.42 -21.31 3.68
C LYS A 238 -3.77 -20.77 4.11
N MET A 239 -4.16 -19.64 3.56
CA MET A 239 -5.54 -19.14 3.62
C MET A 239 -6.02 -18.74 2.22
N THR A 240 -7.32 -18.72 2.03
CA THR A 240 -7.98 -18.28 0.80
C THR A 240 -8.74 -17.00 1.08
N ILE A 241 -8.47 -15.97 0.29
CA ILE A 241 -9.02 -14.64 0.48
C ILE A 241 -9.62 -14.08 -0.81
N LYS A 242 -10.53 -13.12 -0.67
CA LYS A 242 -10.93 -12.25 -1.77
C LYS A 242 -9.96 -11.06 -1.83
N ILE A 243 -9.54 -10.66 -3.04
CA ILE A 243 -8.73 -9.46 -3.25
C ILE A 243 -9.49 -8.49 -4.14
N PRO A 244 -9.65 -7.21 -3.70
CA PRO A 244 -10.35 -6.19 -4.47
C PRO A 244 -9.57 -5.79 -5.74
N PRO A 245 -10.25 -5.18 -6.72
CA PRO A 245 -9.59 -4.64 -7.90
C PRO A 245 -8.85 -3.35 -7.54
N MET A 246 -7.66 -3.14 -8.08
CA MET A 246 -6.88 -1.92 -7.84
C MET A 246 -6.84 -1.54 -6.34
N GLY A 247 -6.56 -2.53 -5.47
CA GLY A 247 -6.68 -2.34 -4.04
C GLY A 247 -5.69 -3.15 -3.20
N VAL A 248 -5.68 -2.84 -1.91
CA VAL A 248 -4.89 -3.53 -0.89
C VAL A 248 -5.81 -4.02 0.22
N VAL A 249 -5.64 -5.28 0.59
CA VAL A 249 -6.22 -5.86 1.81
C VAL A 249 -5.11 -6.02 2.83
N ILE A 250 -5.36 -5.63 4.07
CA ILE A 250 -4.46 -5.84 5.20
C ILE A 250 -5.15 -6.75 6.21
N LEU A 251 -4.48 -7.85 6.53
CA LEU A 251 -5.00 -8.87 7.42
C LEU A 251 -4.17 -8.94 8.71
N LYS A 252 -4.82 -9.22 9.82
CA LYS A 252 -4.19 -9.40 11.15
C LYS A 252 -4.65 -10.72 11.76
N LEU A 253 -3.73 -11.43 12.41
CA LEU A 253 -4.04 -12.64 13.18
C LEU A 253 -4.89 -12.26 14.40
N VAL A 254 -6.03 -12.94 14.60
CA VAL A 254 -6.93 -12.72 15.73
C VAL A 254 -6.73 -13.80 16.80
N ASN A 255 -6.80 -15.07 16.40
CA ASN A 255 -6.67 -16.19 17.29
C ASN A 255 -5.61 -17.17 16.80
N ILE A 256 -4.71 -17.56 17.68
CA ILE A 256 -3.75 -18.62 17.41
C ILE A 256 -4.47 -19.96 17.67
N LYS A 257 -4.51 -20.86 16.68
CA LYS A 257 -4.83 -22.26 16.95
C LYS A 257 -3.58 -22.89 17.55
N ASP A 258 -3.64 -23.25 18.81
CA ASP A 258 -2.67 -24.19 19.38
C ASP A 258 -2.83 -25.51 18.61
N ILE A 259 -1.83 -25.86 17.84
CA ILE A 259 -1.75 -27.14 17.13
C ILE A 259 -1.30 -28.14 18.18
N PHE A 260 -2.26 -28.79 18.82
CA PHE A 260 -2.03 -30.00 19.61
C PHE A 260 -2.03 -31.24 18.72
#